data_c838024b8b47b976cc6a5fe362a90c9b
#
_entry.id   c838024b8b47b976cc6a5fe362a90c9b
#
_cell.length_a   1.000
_cell.length_b   1.000
_cell.length_c   1.000
_cell.angle_alpha   90.00
_cell.angle_beta   90.00
_cell.angle_gamma   90.00
#
_symmetry.space_group_name_H-M   'P 1'
#
loop_
_entity.id
_entity.type
_entity.pdbx_description
1 polymer ?
#
loop_
_entity_poly.entity_id
_entity_poly.type
_entity_poly.pdbx_seq_one_letter_code
_entity_poly.pdbx_strand_id
1 'polypeptide(L)' 'MKIRVVNTASKAKAVQIVRYQNNKRTILQHIGSAHTEAEMDELILLAEEWI' A
#
# COMPACT_ATOMS: atom_id res chain seq x y z
N MET A 1 5.55 -10.51 -4.08
CA MET A 1 4.80 -9.49 -3.31
C MET A 1 4.95 -8.13 -3.97
N LYS A 2 3.91 -7.35 -3.94
CA LYS A 2 3.92 -6.01 -4.56
C LYS A 2 3.31 -4.99 -3.61
N ILE A 3 3.76 -3.75 -3.76
CA ILE A 3 3.18 -2.62 -3.05
C ILE A 3 2.07 -2.06 -3.92
N ARG A 4 0.89 -1.90 -3.35
CA ARG A 4 -0.26 -1.35 -4.04
C ARG A 4 -0.75 -0.09 -3.35
N VAL A 5 -1.07 0.93 -4.14
CA VAL A 5 -1.69 2.15 -3.64
C VAL A 5 -3.13 2.18 -4.10
N VAL A 6 -4.06 2.33 -3.17
CA VAL A 6 -5.49 2.40 -3.47
C VAL A 6 -6.08 3.69 -2.93
N ASN A 7 -7.08 4.21 -3.63
CA ASN A 7 -7.80 5.40 -3.17
C ASN A 7 -8.86 4.97 -2.16
N THR A 8 -8.84 5.57 -0.97
CA THR A 8 -9.79 5.25 0.09
C THR A 8 -10.84 6.33 0.29
N ALA A 9 -10.50 7.56 -0.07
CA ALA A 9 -11.41 8.70 0.00
C ALA A 9 -10.94 9.73 -1.01
N SER A 10 -11.68 10.83 -1.16
CA SER A 10 -11.42 11.80 -2.22
C SER A 10 -10.01 12.41 -2.19
N LYS A 11 -9.35 12.43 -1.05
CA LYS A 11 -7.98 12.97 -0.93
C LYS A 11 -7.07 12.05 -0.13
N ALA A 12 -7.48 10.80 0.08
CA ALA A 12 -6.70 9.86 0.86
C ALA A 12 -6.36 8.64 0.04
N LYS A 13 -5.16 8.11 0.25
CA LYS A 13 -4.70 6.88 -0.39
C LYS A 13 -4.14 5.94 0.66
N ALA A 14 -4.31 4.67 0.45
CA ALA A 14 -3.77 3.64 1.34
C ALA A 14 -2.69 2.85 0.64
N VAL A 15 -1.68 2.45 1.39
CA VAL A 15 -0.60 1.61 0.89
C VAL A 15 -0.79 0.22 1.47
N GLN A 16 -0.78 -0.78 0.61
CA GLN A 16 -0.99 -2.18 0.98
C GLN A 16 0.08 -3.05 0.34
N ILE A 17 0.44 -4.13 1.03
CA ILE A 17 1.30 -5.14 0.46
C ILE A 17 0.41 -6.29 0.01
N VAL A 18 0.51 -6.65 -1.26
CA VAL A 18 -0.35 -7.67 -1.84
C VAL A 18 0.51 -8.77 -2.47
N ARG A 19 -0.09 -9.94 -2.57
CA ARG A 19 0.50 -11.09 -3.22
C ARG A 19 -0.42 -11.56 -4.34
N TYR A 20 0.13 -11.80 -5.52
CA TYR A 20 -0.61 -12.37 -6.63
C TYR A 20 -0.26 -13.83 -6.76
N GLN A 21 -1.28 -14.66 -6.73
CA GLN A 21 -1.11 -16.11 -6.86
C GLN A 21 -2.34 -16.71 -7.53
N ASN A 22 -2.13 -17.49 -8.58
CA ASN A 22 -3.21 -18.17 -9.31
C ASN A 22 -4.29 -17.21 -9.78
N ASN A 23 -3.87 -16.04 -10.28
CA ASN A 23 -4.75 -14.96 -10.74
C ASN A 23 -5.61 -14.35 -9.63
N LYS A 24 -5.22 -14.57 -8.37
CA LYS A 24 -5.89 -13.99 -7.23
C LYS A 24 -4.96 -13.04 -6.49
N ARG A 25 -5.54 -11.96 -6.00
CA ARG A 25 -4.82 -10.99 -5.20
C ARG A 25 -5.19 -11.16 -3.73
N THR A 26 -4.18 -11.32 -2.91
CA THR A 26 -4.36 -11.41 -1.46
C THR A 26 -3.66 -10.24 -0.79
N ILE A 27 -4.37 -9.54 0.06
CA ILE A 27 -3.77 -8.44 0.84
C ILE A 27 -3.07 -9.08 2.04
N LEU A 28 -1.75 -8.89 2.11
CA LEU A 28 -0.94 -9.44 3.20
C LEU A 28 -0.87 -8.50 4.38
N GLN A 29 -0.76 -7.20 4.10
CA GLN A 29 -0.60 -6.20 5.15
C GLN A 29 -1.10 -4.86 4.66
N HIS A 30 -1.85 -4.18 5.52
CA HIS A 30 -2.22 -2.79 5.31
C HIS A 30 -1.18 -1.93 6.03
N ILE A 31 -0.44 -1.12 5.27
CA ILE A 31 0.64 -0.31 5.85
C ILE A 31 0.08 0.94 6.51
N GLY A 32 -0.84 1.62 5.84
CA GLY A 32 -1.41 2.84 6.38
C GLY A 32 -2.08 3.66 5.29
N SER A 33 -2.54 4.84 5.67
CA SER A 33 -3.14 5.76 4.73
C SER A 33 -2.43 7.11 4.78
N ALA A 34 -2.45 7.84 3.67
CA ALA A 34 -1.76 9.10 3.52
C ALA A 34 -2.66 10.13 2.85
N HIS A 35 -2.49 11.39 3.21
CA HIS A 35 -3.20 12.52 2.62
C HIS A 35 -2.28 13.42 1.80
N THR A 36 -0.96 13.25 1.93
CA THR A 36 0.03 14.05 1.21
C THR A 36 1.06 13.13 0.57
N GLU A 37 1.81 13.68 -0.39
CA GLU A 37 2.88 12.92 -1.04
C GLU A 37 3.98 12.54 -0.06
N ALA A 38 4.31 13.42 0.89
CA ALA A 38 5.32 13.14 1.89
C ALA A 38 4.93 11.95 2.75
N GLU A 39 3.67 11.89 3.18
CA GLU A 39 3.17 10.75 3.93
C GLU A 39 3.17 9.49 3.08
N MET A 40 2.81 9.61 1.81
CA MET A 40 2.82 8.48 0.90
C MET A 40 4.22 7.90 0.73
N ASP A 41 5.21 8.76 0.56
CA ASP A 41 6.60 8.32 0.41
C ASP A 41 7.08 7.57 1.65
N GLU A 42 6.73 8.02 2.84
CA GLU A 42 7.07 7.33 4.08
C GLU A 42 6.42 5.94 4.14
N LEU A 43 5.14 5.85 3.75
CA LEU A 43 4.44 4.57 3.76
C LEU A 43 5.06 3.60 2.75
N ILE A 44 5.47 4.10 1.60
CA ILE A 44 6.11 3.25 0.60
C ILE A 44 7.45 2.73 1.11
N LEU A 45 8.23 3.57 1.79
CA LEU A 45 9.47 3.13 2.40
C LEU A 45 9.23 2.05 3.46
N LEU A 46 8.20 2.23 4.29
CA LEU A 46 7.84 1.22 5.28
C LEU A 46 7.44 -0.09 4.62
N ALA A 47 6.68 0.00 3.53
CA ALA A 47 6.26 -1.18 2.79
C ALA A 47 7.46 -1.91 2.18
N GLU A 48 8.42 -1.17 1.65
CA GLU A 48 9.64 -1.76 1.09
C GLU A 48 10.47 -2.46 2.16
N GLU A 49 10.54 -1.89 3.35
CA GLU A 49 11.23 -2.52 4.46
C GLU A 49 10.52 -3.78 4.94
N TRP A 50 9.19 -3.78 4.83
CA TRP A 50 8.38 -4.94 5.23
C TRP A 50 8.65 -6.14 4.33
N ILE A 51 8.84 -5.88 3.05
CA ILE A 51 9.15 -6.92 2.08
C ILE A 51 10.61 -7.39 2.25
#